data_284ac77122994181eef9d63a61f79ea8
#
_entry.id   284ac77122994181eef9d63a61f79ea8
#
_cell.length_a   1.000
_cell.length_b   1.000
_cell.length_c   1.000
_cell.angle_alpha   90.00
_cell.angle_beta   90.00
_cell.angle_gamma   90.00
#
_symmetry.space_group_name_H-M   'P 1'
#
loop_
_entity.id
_entity.type
_entity.pdbx_description
1 polymer ?
#
loop_
_entity_poly.entity_id
_entity_poly.type
_entity_poly.pdbx_seq_one_letter_code
_entity_poly.pdbx_strand_id
1 'polypeptide(L)'
;LTIVIAHGLLSSGQQQAVALPDYKKEFFNLYVDKGATEAHAQAFAEAANAKTGKCFVCHVNVKELDEKGLKKKSVRNNYGKAISQLIAKDNFKEMKKADKEKAMATLRDAIKKAGETKSDAHAPDAPTFEELIGSGKLPGNGKPDAEDLEKAKAARDSK
;
A
#
# COMPACT_ATOMS: atom_id res chain seq x y z
N LEU A 1 15.86 -47.06 13.22
CA LEU A 1 15.47 -46.20 12.05
C LEU A 1 15.12 -44.82 12.58
N THR A 2 16.07 -43.87 12.52
CA THR A 2 15.90 -42.50 13.05
C THR A 2 15.45 -41.58 11.90
N ILE A 3 14.21 -41.13 11.99
CA ILE A 3 13.65 -40.13 11.00
C ILE A 3 14.08 -38.74 11.45
N VAL A 4 15.00 -38.14 10.74
CA VAL A 4 15.36 -36.73 10.88
C VAL A 4 14.37 -35.89 10.11
N ILE A 5 13.43 -35.22 10.81
CA ILE A 5 12.54 -34.24 10.21
C ILE A 5 13.32 -32.93 10.09
N ALA A 6 13.77 -32.63 8.88
CA ALA A 6 14.35 -31.34 8.56
C ALA A 6 13.24 -30.27 8.56
N HIS A 7 13.17 -29.46 9.61
CA HIS A 7 12.36 -28.26 9.64
C HIS A 7 13.01 -27.21 8.70
N GLY A 8 12.49 -27.15 7.48
CA GLY A 8 12.81 -26.06 6.58
C GLY A 8 12.33 -24.74 7.17
N LEU A 9 13.25 -23.92 7.65
CA LEU A 9 13.03 -22.54 8.00
C LEU A 9 12.64 -21.80 6.71
N LEU A 10 11.34 -21.61 6.50
CA LEU A 10 10.83 -20.65 5.52
C LEU A 10 11.23 -19.26 6.02
N SER A 11 12.40 -18.84 5.59
CA SER A 11 12.85 -17.45 5.68
C SER A 11 11.88 -16.61 4.85
N SER A 12 10.82 -16.11 5.48
CA SER A 12 9.96 -15.08 4.93
C SER A 12 10.79 -13.81 4.84
N GLY A 13 11.47 -13.64 3.70
CA GLY A 13 12.26 -12.46 3.40
C GLY A 13 11.39 -11.21 3.60
N GLN A 14 11.71 -10.41 4.61
CA GLN A 14 11.04 -9.15 4.91
C GLN A 14 11.21 -8.21 3.72
N GLN A 15 10.19 -8.12 2.88
CA GLN A 15 10.17 -7.13 1.80
C GLN A 15 9.95 -5.75 2.41
N GLN A 16 11.03 -4.97 2.50
CA GLN A 16 10.92 -3.55 2.84
C GLN A 16 9.93 -2.86 1.91
N ALA A 17 8.99 -2.11 2.50
CA ALA A 17 8.02 -1.32 1.77
C ALA A 17 8.70 -0.18 1.00
N VAL A 18 9.25 -0.48 -0.16
CA VAL A 18 9.78 0.53 -1.08
C VAL A 18 8.68 0.92 -2.05
N ALA A 19 8.26 2.18 -1.98
CA ALA A 19 7.31 2.74 -2.95
C ALA A 19 7.93 2.68 -4.35
N LEU A 20 7.29 1.97 -5.26
CA LEU A 20 7.65 2.00 -6.68
C LEU A 20 6.94 3.20 -7.33
N PRO A 21 7.63 4.03 -8.12
CA PRO A 21 7.02 5.16 -8.82
C PRO A 21 5.81 4.78 -9.68
N ASP A 22 5.82 3.56 -10.25
CA ASP A 22 4.73 3.05 -11.08
C ASP A 22 3.41 2.90 -10.31
N TYR A 23 3.46 2.41 -9.07
CA TYR A 23 2.26 2.26 -8.22
C TYR A 23 1.58 3.60 -7.98
N LYS A 24 2.37 4.61 -7.64
CA LYS A 24 1.87 5.97 -7.47
C LYS A 24 1.28 6.50 -8.78
N LYS A 25 2.02 6.36 -9.89
CA LYS A 25 1.59 6.85 -11.20
C LYS A 25 0.25 6.24 -11.62
N GLU A 26 0.10 4.91 -11.52
CA GLU A 26 -1.16 4.24 -11.88
C GLU A 26 -2.31 4.62 -10.94
N PHE A 27 -2.06 4.78 -9.64
CA PHE A 27 -3.07 5.27 -8.72
C PHE A 27 -3.56 6.67 -9.12
N PHE A 28 -2.64 7.59 -9.43
CA PHE A 28 -2.98 8.95 -9.85
C PHE A 28 -3.73 8.95 -11.18
N ASN A 29 -3.30 8.18 -12.16
CA ASN A 29 -4.01 8.02 -13.44
C ASN A 29 -5.45 7.51 -13.25
N LEU A 30 -5.69 6.65 -12.26
CA LEU A 30 -7.01 6.07 -12.03
C LEU A 30 -7.96 7.02 -11.29
N TYR A 31 -7.47 7.72 -10.28
CA TYR A 31 -8.31 8.39 -9.30
C TYR A 31 -8.12 9.91 -9.20
N VAL A 32 -7.01 10.45 -9.71
CA VAL A 32 -6.68 11.86 -9.56
C VAL A 32 -6.71 12.62 -10.89
N ASP A 33 -6.07 12.06 -11.93
CA ASP A 33 -5.79 12.79 -13.17
C ASP A 33 -6.98 12.77 -14.17
N LYS A 34 -8.06 12.06 -13.89
CA LYS A 34 -9.21 11.91 -14.79
C LYS A 34 -10.15 13.14 -14.87
N GLY A 35 -9.71 14.29 -14.39
CA GLY A 35 -10.49 15.53 -14.52
C GLY A 35 -11.75 15.48 -13.64
N ALA A 36 -11.55 15.43 -12.34
CA ALA A 36 -12.63 15.40 -11.37
C ALA A 36 -13.49 16.66 -11.45
N THR A 37 -14.67 16.55 -12.00
CA THR A 37 -15.67 17.63 -12.08
C THR A 37 -16.54 17.73 -10.82
N GLU A 38 -16.61 16.67 -10.04
CA GLU A 38 -17.40 16.62 -8.81
C GLU A 38 -16.61 17.09 -7.60
N ALA A 39 -17.27 17.76 -6.65
CA ALA A 39 -16.63 18.36 -5.47
C ALA A 39 -15.83 17.34 -4.64
N HIS A 40 -16.33 16.11 -4.49
CA HIS A 40 -15.63 15.05 -3.76
C HIS A 40 -14.34 14.61 -4.46
N ALA A 41 -14.37 14.51 -5.78
CA ALA A 41 -13.22 14.13 -6.57
C ALA A 41 -12.17 15.26 -6.59
N GLN A 42 -12.58 16.53 -6.58
CA GLN A 42 -11.68 17.66 -6.38
C GLN A 42 -11.03 17.64 -5.01
N ALA A 43 -11.82 17.44 -3.94
CA ALA A 43 -11.30 17.33 -2.58
C ALA A 43 -10.30 16.17 -2.43
N PHE A 44 -10.58 15.04 -3.08
CA PHE A 44 -9.64 13.91 -3.11
C PHE A 44 -8.35 14.26 -3.86
N ALA A 45 -8.45 14.90 -5.02
CA ALA A 45 -7.29 15.33 -5.80
C ALA A 45 -6.42 16.32 -5.03
N GLU A 46 -7.02 17.27 -4.31
CA GLU A 46 -6.30 18.20 -3.43
C GLU A 46 -5.59 17.46 -2.29
N ALA A 47 -6.30 16.58 -1.58
CA ALA A 47 -5.73 15.77 -0.49
C ALA A 47 -4.58 14.88 -0.98
N ALA A 48 -4.73 14.22 -2.14
CA ALA A 48 -3.72 13.36 -2.73
C ALA A 48 -2.52 14.15 -3.26
N ASN A 49 -2.72 15.36 -3.78
CA ASN A 49 -1.65 16.23 -4.29
C ASN A 49 -0.95 17.04 -3.20
N ALA A 50 -1.50 17.16 -2.00
CA ALA A 50 -0.84 17.81 -0.88
C ALA A 50 0.57 17.23 -0.67
N LYS A 51 1.49 18.05 -0.15
CA LYS A 51 2.94 17.71 -0.01
C LYS A 51 3.18 16.33 0.61
N THR A 52 2.34 15.91 1.54
CA THR A 52 2.41 14.63 2.23
C THR A 52 1.37 13.61 1.73
N GLY A 53 0.27 14.04 1.12
CA GLY A 53 -0.83 13.20 0.66
C GLY A 53 -0.39 12.10 -0.30
N LYS A 54 0.55 12.42 -1.19
CA LYS A 54 1.11 11.47 -2.19
C LYS A 54 1.69 10.20 -1.58
N CYS A 55 2.20 10.26 -0.36
CA CYS A 55 2.75 9.09 0.34
C CYS A 55 1.68 8.36 1.14
N PHE A 56 0.69 9.09 1.67
CA PHE A 56 -0.33 8.55 2.57
C PHE A 56 -1.44 7.77 1.86
N VAL A 57 -1.49 7.82 0.54
CA VAL A 57 -2.33 6.89 -0.23
C VAL A 57 -2.02 5.43 0.13
N CYS A 58 -0.75 5.06 0.28
CA CYS A 58 -0.30 3.69 0.52
C CYS A 58 0.52 3.49 1.81
N HIS A 59 0.88 4.57 2.50
CA HIS A 59 1.71 4.53 3.71
C HIS A 59 1.00 5.24 4.87
N VAL A 60 1.32 4.84 6.10
CA VAL A 60 0.82 5.49 7.30
C VAL A 60 1.41 6.87 7.50
N ASN A 61 0.74 7.70 8.31
CA ASN A 61 1.15 9.07 8.57
C ASN A 61 2.55 9.12 9.21
N VAL A 62 3.34 10.04 8.70
CA VAL A 62 4.75 10.21 9.05
C VAL A 62 4.99 10.60 10.51
N LYS A 63 4.09 11.39 11.12
CA LYS A 63 4.30 11.86 12.51
C LYS A 63 4.42 10.69 13.50
N GLU A 64 3.55 9.69 13.38
CA GLU A 64 3.59 8.51 14.26
C GLU A 64 4.84 7.65 14.04
N LEU A 65 5.42 7.69 12.84
CA LEU A 65 6.64 6.96 12.52
C LEU A 65 7.89 7.73 12.98
N ASP A 66 7.90 9.05 12.80
CA ASP A 66 9.02 9.92 13.22
C ASP A 66 9.20 9.88 14.74
N GLU A 67 8.11 9.91 15.52
CA GLU A 67 8.15 9.76 16.98
C GLU A 67 8.76 8.42 17.45
N LYS A 68 8.65 7.37 16.61
CA LYS A 68 9.23 6.05 16.85
C LYS A 68 10.58 5.84 16.14
N GLY A 69 11.14 6.88 15.53
CA GLY A 69 12.39 6.82 14.77
C GLY A 69 12.34 5.92 13.53
N LEU A 70 11.16 5.71 12.96
CA LEU A 70 10.97 4.87 11.78
C LEU A 70 11.00 5.68 10.47
N LYS A 71 11.55 5.10 9.40
CA LYS A 71 11.61 5.78 8.11
C LYS A 71 10.23 5.92 7.47
N LYS A 72 9.98 7.08 6.84
CA LYS A 72 8.72 7.49 6.21
C LYS A 72 8.04 6.48 5.26
N LYS A 73 8.70 5.44 4.82
CA LYS A 73 8.16 4.45 3.87
C LYS A 73 8.29 3.03 4.41
N SER A 74 8.50 2.87 5.71
CA SER A 74 8.72 1.56 6.31
C SER A 74 7.41 0.80 6.55
N VAL A 75 6.30 1.51 6.74
CA VAL A 75 5.00 0.89 7.06
C VAL A 75 3.95 1.26 6.01
N ARG A 76 3.27 0.26 5.49
CA ARG A 76 2.10 0.44 4.62
C ARG A 76 0.85 0.61 5.47
N ASN A 77 -0.10 1.41 4.97
CA ASN A 77 -1.46 1.40 5.48
C ASN A 77 -2.25 0.23 4.89
N ASN A 78 -3.50 0.04 5.34
CA ASN A 78 -4.32 -1.09 4.90
C ASN A 78 -4.53 -1.13 3.37
N TYR A 79 -4.68 0.01 2.71
CA TYR A 79 -4.77 0.06 1.26
C TYR A 79 -3.48 -0.38 0.56
N GLY A 80 -2.34 0.12 1.03
CA GLY A 80 -1.03 -0.29 0.53
C GLY A 80 -0.73 -1.78 0.76
N LYS A 81 -1.25 -2.36 1.85
CA LYS A 81 -1.20 -3.81 2.12
C LYS A 81 -2.06 -4.57 1.13
N ALA A 82 -3.33 -4.16 0.92
CA ALA A 82 -4.24 -4.79 -0.02
C ALA A 82 -3.65 -4.85 -1.44
N ILE A 83 -3.07 -3.75 -1.93
CA ILE A 83 -2.36 -3.75 -3.22
C ILE A 83 -1.19 -4.74 -3.19
N SER A 84 -0.41 -4.79 -2.12
CA SER A 84 0.77 -5.67 -2.07
C SER A 84 0.45 -7.15 -1.96
N GLN A 85 -0.72 -7.51 -1.47
CA GLN A 85 -1.22 -8.88 -1.48
C GLN A 85 -1.63 -9.32 -2.88
N LEU A 86 -2.18 -8.41 -3.69
CA LEU A 86 -2.60 -8.70 -5.06
C LEU A 86 -1.43 -8.71 -6.05
N ILE A 87 -0.41 -7.89 -5.81
CA ILE A 87 0.78 -7.82 -6.66
C ILE A 87 2.03 -7.52 -5.82
N ALA A 88 2.85 -8.55 -5.60
CA ALA A 88 4.11 -8.39 -4.89
C ALA A 88 5.11 -7.58 -5.73
N LYS A 89 5.90 -6.73 -5.06
CA LYS A 89 6.88 -5.84 -5.69
C LYS A 89 7.83 -6.55 -6.65
N ASP A 90 8.37 -7.71 -6.24
CA ASP A 90 9.37 -8.39 -7.04
C ASP A 90 8.74 -9.11 -8.24
N ASN A 91 7.54 -9.68 -8.06
CA ASN A 91 6.76 -10.21 -9.19
C ASN A 91 6.45 -9.11 -10.21
N PHE A 92 6.05 -7.92 -9.75
CA PHE A 92 5.82 -6.79 -10.65
C PHE A 92 7.08 -6.39 -11.43
N LYS A 93 8.24 -6.35 -10.77
CA LYS A 93 9.50 -6.01 -11.44
C LYS A 93 9.88 -7.03 -12.53
N GLU A 94 9.72 -8.32 -12.24
CA GLU A 94 10.00 -9.38 -13.22
C GLU A 94 9.01 -9.33 -14.39
N MET A 95 7.72 -9.14 -14.11
CA MET A 95 6.73 -8.94 -15.16
C MET A 95 7.05 -7.71 -16.01
N LYS A 96 7.48 -6.61 -15.39
CA LYS A 96 7.80 -5.35 -16.09
C LYS A 96 9.03 -5.48 -16.98
N LYS A 97 10.01 -6.33 -16.60
CA LYS A 97 11.17 -6.65 -17.48
C LYS A 97 10.74 -7.48 -18.68
N ALA A 98 9.83 -8.44 -18.48
CA ALA A 98 9.37 -9.33 -19.53
C ALA A 98 8.37 -8.63 -20.49
N ASP A 99 7.38 -7.94 -19.93
CA ASP A 99 6.33 -7.26 -20.67
C ASP A 99 5.81 -6.07 -19.83
N LYS A 100 6.23 -4.88 -20.19
CA LYS A 100 5.88 -3.64 -19.48
C LYS A 100 4.38 -3.34 -19.54
N GLU A 101 3.74 -3.54 -20.70
CA GLU A 101 2.32 -3.20 -20.88
C GLU A 101 1.44 -4.13 -20.05
N LYS A 102 1.72 -5.41 -20.10
CA LYS A 102 1.04 -6.44 -19.27
C LYS A 102 1.24 -6.17 -17.78
N ALA A 103 2.46 -5.85 -17.36
CA ALA A 103 2.75 -5.52 -15.97
C ALA A 103 1.95 -4.29 -15.49
N MET A 104 1.86 -3.24 -16.31
CA MET A 104 1.09 -2.04 -15.98
C MET A 104 -0.41 -2.30 -15.95
N ALA A 105 -0.94 -3.13 -16.86
CA ALA A 105 -2.34 -3.56 -16.82
C ALA A 105 -2.63 -4.36 -15.53
N THR A 106 -1.80 -5.33 -15.19
CA THR A 106 -1.92 -6.13 -13.96
C THR A 106 -1.86 -5.24 -12.70
N LEU A 107 -0.96 -4.25 -12.67
CA LEU A 107 -0.88 -3.29 -11.57
C LEU A 107 -2.16 -2.46 -11.44
N ARG A 108 -2.71 -1.99 -12.55
CA ARG A 108 -3.97 -1.24 -12.59
C ARG A 108 -5.13 -2.05 -12.02
N ASP A 109 -5.23 -3.31 -12.42
CA ASP A 109 -6.27 -4.22 -11.92
C ASP A 109 -6.10 -4.52 -10.44
N ALA A 110 -4.86 -4.67 -9.96
CA ALA A 110 -4.58 -4.84 -8.53
C ALA A 110 -4.98 -3.60 -7.71
N ILE A 111 -4.72 -2.39 -8.21
CA ILE A 111 -5.13 -1.14 -7.57
C ILE A 111 -6.65 -1.03 -7.47
N LYS A 112 -7.38 -1.37 -8.54
CA LYS A 112 -8.86 -1.38 -8.56
C LYS A 112 -9.42 -2.41 -7.59
N LYS A 113 -8.97 -3.66 -7.64
CA LYS A 113 -9.40 -4.73 -6.73
C LYS A 113 -9.12 -4.40 -5.27
N ALA A 114 -7.98 -3.77 -4.98
CA ALA A 114 -7.72 -3.25 -3.64
C ALA A 114 -8.74 -2.18 -3.24
N GLY A 115 -9.20 -1.34 -4.17
CA GLY A 115 -10.28 -0.37 -3.95
C GLY A 115 -11.58 -1.00 -3.48
N GLU A 116 -11.92 -2.16 -3.99
CA GLU A 116 -13.15 -2.91 -3.66
C GLU A 116 -13.11 -3.56 -2.26
N THR A 117 -11.93 -3.63 -1.62
CA THR A 117 -11.80 -4.23 -0.29
C THR A 117 -12.22 -3.27 0.82
N LYS A 118 -12.67 -3.80 1.95
CA LYS A 118 -13.03 -3.00 3.13
C LYS A 118 -11.79 -2.31 3.71
N SER A 119 -11.96 -1.05 4.10
CA SER A 119 -10.88 -0.23 4.67
C SER A 119 -10.44 -0.71 6.06
N ASP A 120 -11.33 -1.41 6.76
CA ASP A 120 -11.06 -2.12 8.00
C ASP A 120 -11.62 -3.54 7.91
N ALA A 121 -10.75 -4.53 7.93
CA ALA A 121 -11.14 -5.94 7.86
C ALA A 121 -11.85 -6.44 9.12
N HIS A 122 -11.74 -5.72 10.24
CA HIS A 122 -12.36 -6.07 11.52
C HIS A 122 -13.71 -5.37 11.73
N ALA A 123 -14.09 -4.45 10.84
CA ALA A 123 -15.36 -3.73 10.89
C ALA A 123 -16.20 -4.08 9.65
N PRO A 124 -17.23 -4.95 9.78
CA PRO A 124 -18.04 -5.40 8.64
C PRO A 124 -18.75 -4.24 7.92
N ASP A 125 -19.09 -3.18 8.64
CA ASP A 125 -19.74 -1.98 8.08
C ASP A 125 -18.75 -0.91 7.61
N ALA A 126 -17.44 -1.17 7.67
CA ALA A 126 -16.46 -0.22 7.16
C ALA A 126 -16.67 0.02 5.65
N PRO A 127 -16.51 1.26 5.18
CA PRO A 127 -16.54 1.55 3.74
C PRO A 127 -15.41 0.83 3.02
N THR A 128 -15.57 0.59 1.74
CA THR A 128 -14.46 0.17 0.88
C THR A 128 -13.46 1.31 0.69
N PHE A 129 -12.26 0.99 0.23
CA PHE A 129 -11.30 2.06 -0.10
C PHE A 129 -11.81 2.93 -1.25
N GLU A 130 -12.53 2.37 -2.21
CA GLU A 130 -13.12 3.12 -3.32
C GLU A 130 -14.22 4.09 -2.83
N GLU A 131 -15.06 3.67 -1.89
CA GLU A 131 -16.05 4.55 -1.24
C GLU A 131 -15.37 5.70 -0.48
N LEU A 132 -14.24 5.46 0.20
CA LEU A 132 -13.46 6.52 0.83
C LEU A 132 -12.92 7.51 -0.21
N ILE A 133 -12.33 7.02 -1.29
CA ILE A 133 -11.83 7.84 -2.41
C ILE A 133 -12.97 8.65 -3.02
N GLY A 134 -14.11 8.01 -3.29
CA GLY A 134 -15.30 8.66 -3.83
C GLY A 134 -15.89 9.73 -2.90
N SER A 135 -15.69 9.61 -1.59
CA SER A 135 -16.09 10.63 -0.60
C SER A 135 -15.03 11.72 -0.35
N GLY A 136 -13.98 11.79 -1.17
CA GLY A 136 -12.92 12.80 -1.05
C GLY A 136 -11.87 12.50 0.03
N LYS A 137 -11.84 11.29 0.57
CA LYS A 137 -10.93 10.90 1.67
C LYS A 137 -9.77 10.06 1.16
N LEU A 138 -8.57 10.26 1.74
CA LEU A 138 -7.45 9.36 1.48
C LEU A 138 -7.74 7.96 2.04
N PRO A 139 -7.50 6.89 1.26
CA PRO A 139 -7.80 5.54 1.71
C PRO A 139 -6.93 5.09 2.89
N GLY A 140 -5.83 5.78 3.12
CA GLY A 140 -4.78 5.37 4.03
C GLY A 140 -4.71 6.05 5.39
N ASN A 141 -5.75 6.73 5.84
CA ASN A 141 -5.80 7.43 7.15
C ASN A 141 -5.94 6.49 8.37
N GLY A 142 -5.63 5.20 8.22
CA GLY A 142 -5.64 4.24 9.32
C GLY A 142 -4.41 4.37 10.23
N LYS A 143 -4.58 3.98 11.51
CA LYS A 143 -3.44 3.75 12.40
C LYS A 143 -2.67 2.53 11.90
N PRO A 144 -1.33 2.52 12.02
CA PRO A 144 -0.57 1.33 11.70
C PRO A 144 -0.93 0.19 12.67
N ASP A 145 -0.99 -1.04 12.16
CA ASP A 145 -1.13 -2.21 13.02
C ASP A 145 0.12 -2.34 13.90
N ALA A 146 -0.08 -2.81 15.14
CA ALA A 146 1.02 -3.01 16.08
C ALA A 146 2.10 -3.96 15.52
N GLU A 147 1.68 -5.00 14.83
CA GLU A 147 2.58 -5.97 14.19
C GLU A 147 3.48 -5.33 13.14
N ASP A 148 2.94 -4.44 12.29
CA ASP A 148 3.74 -3.76 11.28
C ASP A 148 4.74 -2.77 11.88
N LEU A 149 4.36 -2.12 12.98
CA LEU A 149 5.27 -1.26 13.72
C LEU A 149 6.43 -2.05 14.31
N GLU A 150 6.17 -3.21 14.91
CA GLU A 150 7.23 -4.07 15.46
C GLU A 150 8.14 -4.62 14.36
N LYS A 151 7.58 -5.06 13.22
CA LYS A 151 8.38 -5.47 12.05
C LYS A 151 9.26 -4.32 11.52
N ALA A 152 8.72 -3.10 11.47
CA ALA A 152 9.48 -1.94 11.01
C ALA A 152 10.59 -1.56 11.99
N LYS A 153 10.37 -1.69 13.31
CA LYS A 153 11.40 -1.50 14.35
C LYS A 153 12.50 -2.57 14.21
N ALA A 154 12.13 -3.84 14.14
CA ALA A 154 13.07 -4.94 13.97
C ALA A 154 13.96 -4.74 12.73
N ALA A 155 13.38 -4.31 11.62
CA ALA A 155 14.11 -4.00 10.38
C ALA A 155 15.00 -2.76 10.49
N ARG A 156 14.73 -1.82 11.40
CA ARG A 156 15.63 -0.69 11.73
C ARG A 156 16.82 -1.16 12.55
N ASP A 157 16.55 -1.95 13.58
CA ASP A 157 17.54 -2.35 14.58
C ASP A 157 18.52 -3.43 14.07
N SER A 158 18.19 -4.08 12.94
CA SER A 158 19.04 -5.05 12.24
C SER A 158 20.05 -4.44 11.26
N LYS A 159 20.19 -3.12 11.20
CA LYS A 159 21.11 -2.38 10.32
C LYS A 159 22.27 -1.75 11.08
#